data_9c9591a4fece69794687f273e856f218
#
_entry.id   9c9591a4fece69794687f273e856f218
#
_cell.length_a   1.000
_cell.length_b   1.000
_cell.length_c   1.000
_cell.angle_alpha   90.00
_cell.angle_beta   90.00
_cell.angle_gamma   90.00
#
_symmetry.space_group_name_H-M   'P 1'
#
loop_
_entity.id
_entity.type
_entity.pdbx_description
1 polymer ?
#
loop_
_entity_poly.entity_id
_entity_poly.type
_entity_poly.pdbx_seq_one_letter_code
_entity_poly.pdbx_strand_id
1 'polypeptide(L)'
;MMAWLLAALVFLVPLVFFPRAAAYILLAAVILLGGWALYEWMDNRRTLAEEEKVAIVASFDPARCPAQTPVLAEAMNGASRSVLSVRFDISVKRRGYSNEIGRLSRLLDDQQMAPGARSHYCYSLPVLIPPVAPGELEFSIPLKFVTFQ
;
A
#
# COMPACT_ATOMS: atom_id res chain seq x y z
N MET A 1 -33.97 -8.33 -11.14
CA MET A 1 -34.99 -8.01 -10.11
C MET A 1 -35.54 -9.23 -9.39
N MET A 2 -35.77 -10.39 -10.04
CA MET A 2 -36.31 -11.60 -9.39
C MET A 2 -35.43 -12.19 -8.24
N ALA A 3 -34.11 -12.11 -8.33
CA ALA A 3 -33.25 -12.70 -7.33
C ALA A 3 -33.41 -12.07 -5.91
N TRP A 4 -33.67 -10.77 -5.85
CA TRP A 4 -33.89 -10.06 -4.58
C TRP A 4 -35.23 -10.42 -3.92
N LEU A 5 -36.26 -10.65 -4.72
CA LEU A 5 -37.59 -11.09 -4.25
C LEU A 5 -37.52 -12.51 -3.66
N LEU A 6 -36.80 -13.42 -4.31
CA LEU A 6 -36.58 -14.77 -3.80
C LEU A 6 -35.78 -14.77 -2.51
N ALA A 7 -34.72 -13.95 -2.44
CA ALA A 7 -33.93 -13.80 -1.21
C ALA A 7 -34.79 -13.24 -0.07
N ALA A 8 -35.61 -12.20 -0.32
CA ALA A 8 -36.49 -11.64 0.69
C ALA A 8 -37.54 -12.66 1.17
N LEU A 9 -38.07 -13.50 0.27
CA LEU A 9 -39.06 -14.52 0.60
C LEU A 9 -38.48 -15.64 1.43
N VAL A 10 -37.26 -16.09 1.13
CA VAL A 10 -36.52 -17.09 1.92
C VAL A 10 -36.22 -16.60 3.34
N PHE A 11 -35.99 -15.28 3.53
CA PHE A 11 -35.78 -14.70 4.86
C PHE A 11 -37.09 -14.41 5.61
N LEU A 12 -38.17 -13.96 4.92
CA LEU A 12 -39.44 -13.59 5.56
C LEU A 12 -40.27 -14.77 6.01
N VAL A 13 -40.27 -15.88 5.26
CA VAL A 13 -41.09 -17.06 5.57
C VAL A 13 -40.70 -17.68 6.94
N PRO A 14 -39.43 -17.96 7.25
CA PRO A 14 -39.04 -18.46 8.58
C PRO A 14 -39.35 -17.48 9.72
N LEU A 15 -39.27 -16.17 9.44
CA LEU A 15 -39.51 -15.10 10.43
C LEU A 15 -40.96 -15.10 10.93
N VAL A 16 -41.90 -15.39 10.03
CA VAL A 16 -43.33 -15.40 10.33
C VAL A 16 -43.76 -16.72 11.01
N PHE A 17 -43.28 -17.86 10.54
CA PHE A 17 -43.70 -19.18 11.01
C PHE A 17 -42.92 -19.70 12.25
N PHE A 18 -41.66 -19.28 12.40
CA PHE A 18 -40.80 -19.73 13.49
C PHE A 18 -40.00 -18.56 14.11
N PRO A 19 -40.68 -17.62 14.80
CA PRO A 19 -40.02 -16.39 15.24
C PRO A 19 -38.84 -16.63 16.20
N ARG A 20 -38.91 -17.68 17.02
CA ARG A 20 -37.78 -18.03 17.92
C ARG A 20 -36.58 -18.58 17.16
N ALA A 21 -36.79 -19.46 16.19
CA ALA A 21 -35.71 -20.04 15.38
C ALA A 21 -35.07 -18.96 14.50
N ALA A 22 -35.87 -18.07 13.90
CA ALA A 22 -35.40 -16.94 13.11
C ALA A 22 -34.54 -15.97 13.93
N ALA A 23 -34.93 -15.70 15.18
CA ALA A 23 -34.12 -14.86 16.08
C ALA A 23 -32.73 -15.46 16.36
N TYR A 24 -32.64 -16.77 16.58
CA TYR A 24 -31.34 -17.44 16.77
C TYR A 24 -30.48 -17.42 15.49
N ILE A 25 -31.09 -17.65 14.32
CA ILE A 25 -30.39 -17.60 13.03
C ILE A 25 -29.87 -16.19 12.76
N LEU A 26 -30.66 -15.15 13.00
CA LEU A 26 -30.22 -13.76 12.86
C LEU A 26 -29.09 -13.42 13.84
N LEU A 27 -29.21 -13.83 15.10
CA LEU A 27 -28.16 -13.61 16.09
C LEU A 27 -26.85 -14.30 15.67
N ALA A 28 -26.92 -15.56 15.21
CA ALA A 28 -25.76 -16.27 14.72
C ALA A 28 -25.14 -15.60 13.50
N ALA A 29 -25.96 -15.13 12.55
CA ALA A 29 -25.50 -14.39 11.37
C ALA A 29 -24.79 -13.06 11.75
N VAL A 30 -25.34 -12.33 12.70
CA VAL A 30 -24.72 -11.08 13.20
C VAL A 30 -23.37 -11.38 13.89
N ILE A 31 -23.30 -12.43 14.69
CA ILE A 31 -22.04 -12.83 15.35
C ILE A 31 -20.98 -13.24 14.31
N LEU A 32 -21.36 -14.03 13.31
CA LEU A 32 -20.44 -14.49 12.28
C LEU A 32 -19.95 -13.34 11.39
N LEU A 33 -20.86 -12.51 10.91
CA LEU A 33 -20.51 -11.36 10.08
C LEU A 33 -19.73 -10.30 10.86
N GLY A 34 -20.12 -10.02 12.10
CA GLY A 34 -19.42 -9.11 12.98
C GLY A 34 -18.03 -9.63 13.35
N GLY A 35 -17.90 -10.92 13.64
CA GLY A 35 -16.62 -11.58 13.91
C GLY A 35 -15.68 -11.53 12.70
N TRP A 36 -16.21 -11.79 11.49
CA TRP A 36 -15.42 -11.70 10.26
C TRP A 36 -14.99 -10.26 9.98
N ALA A 37 -15.90 -9.30 10.06
CA ALA A 37 -15.55 -7.89 9.85
C ALA A 37 -14.50 -7.40 10.85
N LEU A 38 -14.58 -7.82 12.11
CA LEU A 38 -13.59 -7.51 13.13
C LEU A 38 -12.23 -8.15 12.81
N TYR A 39 -12.23 -9.41 12.37
CA TYR A 39 -11.01 -10.11 11.96
C TYR A 39 -10.32 -9.39 10.79
N GLU A 40 -11.06 -9.06 9.72
CA GLU A 40 -10.51 -8.32 8.59
C GLU A 40 -9.98 -6.94 8.98
N TRP A 41 -10.70 -6.23 9.84
CA TRP A 41 -10.25 -4.94 10.34
C TRP A 41 -8.95 -5.02 11.14
N MET A 42 -8.81 -6.04 11.99
CA MET A 42 -7.58 -6.29 12.76
C MET A 42 -6.41 -6.69 11.84
N ASP A 43 -6.65 -7.55 10.85
CA ASP A 43 -5.63 -8.00 9.91
C ASP A 43 -5.14 -6.85 9.02
N ASN A 44 -6.06 -6.04 8.51
CA ASN A 44 -5.73 -4.83 7.74
C ASN A 44 -4.89 -3.84 8.55
N ARG A 45 -5.22 -3.62 9.83
CA ARG A 45 -4.42 -2.76 10.70
C ARG A 45 -3.01 -3.30 10.94
N ARG A 46 -2.87 -4.61 11.10
CA ARG A 46 -1.55 -5.25 11.23
C ARG A 46 -0.73 -5.09 9.95
N THR A 47 -1.34 -5.31 8.80
CA THR A 47 -0.69 -5.15 7.50
C THR A 47 -0.22 -3.72 7.27
N LEU A 48 -1.05 -2.71 7.55
CA LEU A 48 -0.67 -1.31 7.47
C LEU A 48 0.49 -0.97 8.42
N ALA A 49 0.48 -1.48 9.65
CA ALA A 49 1.57 -1.27 10.61
C ALA A 49 2.89 -1.95 10.16
N GLU A 50 2.84 -3.08 9.47
CA GLU A 50 4.02 -3.70 8.87
C GLU A 50 4.49 -2.92 7.63
N GLU A 51 3.56 -2.40 6.82
CA GLU A 51 3.89 -1.57 5.65
C GLU A 51 4.62 -0.27 6.04
N GLU A 52 4.25 0.36 7.15
CA GLU A 52 4.92 1.55 7.67
C GLU A 52 6.40 1.30 7.99
N LYS A 53 6.77 0.09 8.41
CA LYS A 53 8.15 -0.29 8.74
C LYS A 53 9.04 -0.48 7.52
N VAL A 54 8.48 -0.60 6.33
CA VAL A 54 9.27 -0.63 5.09
C VAL A 54 9.62 0.80 4.70
N ALA A 55 10.86 1.17 4.92
CA ALA A 55 11.37 2.51 4.59
C ALA A 55 11.88 2.56 3.15
N ILE A 56 11.56 3.64 2.43
CA ILE A 56 12.13 3.91 1.11
C ILE A 56 12.71 5.32 1.16
N VAL A 57 13.96 5.45 0.71
CA VAL A 57 14.66 6.73 0.61
C VAL A 57 15.13 6.91 -0.82
N ALA A 58 14.85 8.06 -1.41
CA ALA A 58 15.36 8.43 -2.73
C ALA A 58 16.35 9.58 -2.62
N SER A 59 17.41 9.52 -3.42
CA SER A 59 18.46 10.54 -3.45
C SER A 59 19.08 10.65 -4.86
N PHE A 60 19.68 11.80 -5.15
CA PHE A 60 20.52 11.93 -6.34
C PHE A 60 21.93 11.45 -6.00
N ASP A 61 22.35 10.32 -6.57
CA ASP A 61 23.64 9.70 -6.29
C ASP A 61 24.29 9.15 -7.58
N PRO A 62 24.97 9.99 -8.34
CA PRO A 62 25.64 9.58 -9.57
C PRO A 62 26.92 8.78 -9.29
N ALA A 63 27.37 8.66 -8.04
CA ALA A 63 28.54 7.84 -7.68
C ALA A 63 28.17 6.35 -7.57
N ARG A 64 26.94 6.06 -7.11
CA ARG A 64 26.44 4.68 -6.97
C ARG A 64 25.55 4.23 -8.13
N CYS A 65 25.06 5.18 -8.91
CA CYS A 65 24.16 4.91 -10.03
C CYS A 65 24.79 5.34 -11.37
N PRO A 66 24.43 4.69 -12.49
CA PRO A 66 24.85 5.12 -13.84
C PRO A 66 24.39 6.55 -14.15
N ALA A 67 25.15 7.26 -14.98
CA ALA A 67 24.84 8.66 -15.34
C ALA A 67 23.46 8.87 -15.97
N GLN A 68 22.92 7.84 -16.65
CA GLN A 68 21.59 7.86 -17.27
C GLN A 68 20.47 7.67 -16.23
N THR A 69 20.76 7.06 -15.08
CA THR A 69 19.81 6.74 -14.03
C THR A 69 20.34 7.19 -12.66
N PRO A 70 20.57 8.50 -12.44
CA PRO A 70 21.29 9.00 -11.28
C PRO A 70 20.47 9.07 -9.99
N VAL A 71 19.17 8.71 -10.03
CA VAL A 71 18.31 8.71 -8.87
C VAL A 71 18.36 7.34 -8.21
N LEU A 72 19.00 7.26 -7.06
CA LEU A 72 19.07 6.06 -6.23
C LEU A 72 17.83 5.99 -5.34
N ALA A 73 17.11 4.88 -5.38
CA ALA A 73 16.09 4.53 -4.41
C ALA A 73 16.58 3.32 -3.60
N GLU A 74 16.64 3.47 -2.29
CA GLU A 74 16.98 2.40 -1.35
C GLU A 74 15.75 2.03 -0.55
N ALA A 75 15.35 0.76 -0.60
CA ALA A 75 14.31 0.20 0.23
C ALA A 75 14.91 -0.65 1.35
N MET A 76 14.37 -0.54 2.55
CA MET A 76 14.74 -1.32 3.72
C MET A 76 13.51 -1.98 4.32
N ASN A 77 13.52 -3.28 4.43
CA ASN A 77 12.46 -4.03 5.08
C ASN A 77 12.65 -4.06 6.60
N GLY A 78 12.00 -3.14 7.32
CA GLY A 78 11.93 -3.16 8.78
C GLY A 78 10.74 -3.95 9.34
N ALA A 79 9.93 -4.57 8.46
CA ALA A 79 8.81 -5.41 8.87
C ALA A 79 9.27 -6.78 9.36
N SER A 80 8.38 -7.50 10.04
CA SER A 80 8.63 -8.86 10.51
C SER A 80 8.40 -9.94 9.44
N ARG A 81 7.81 -9.56 8.29
CA ARG A 81 7.47 -10.42 7.16
C ARG A 81 8.39 -10.15 5.96
N SER A 82 8.56 -11.16 5.12
CA SER A 82 9.27 -10.98 3.84
C SER A 82 8.43 -10.14 2.88
N VAL A 83 9.06 -9.12 2.29
CA VAL A 83 8.49 -8.29 1.23
C VAL A 83 8.72 -8.99 -0.10
N LEU A 84 7.68 -9.14 -0.91
CA LEU A 84 7.76 -9.70 -2.26
C LEU A 84 8.02 -8.61 -3.30
N SER A 85 7.34 -7.47 -3.15
CA SER A 85 7.51 -6.33 -4.05
C SER A 85 7.06 -5.04 -3.37
N VAL A 86 7.64 -3.93 -3.81
CA VAL A 86 7.24 -2.59 -3.38
C VAL A 86 6.92 -1.75 -4.60
N ARG A 87 5.73 -1.14 -4.62
CA ARG A 87 5.37 -0.11 -5.61
C ARG A 87 5.37 1.23 -4.94
N PHE A 88 5.96 2.22 -5.59
CA PHE A 88 6.06 3.55 -5.01
C PHE A 88 6.17 4.64 -6.08
N ASP A 89 5.92 5.87 -5.66
CA ASP A 89 6.15 7.06 -6.45
C ASP A 89 7.27 7.88 -5.83
N ILE A 90 8.09 8.52 -6.65
CA ILE A 90 9.07 9.51 -6.21
C ILE A 90 8.60 10.88 -6.67
N SER A 91 8.37 11.79 -5.72
CA SER A 91 8.12 13.21 -5.98
C SER A 91 9.42 13.98 -5.81
N VAL A 92 9.71 14.84 -6.78
CA VAL A 92 10.90 15.68 -6.80
C VAL A 92 10.48 17.12 -6.57
N LYS A 93 11.11 17.78 -5.60
CA LYS A 93 10.88 19.16 -5.23
C LYS A 93 12.20 19.93 -5.23
N ARG A 94 12.12 21.23 -5.30
CA ARG A 94 13.27 22.08 -4.98
C ARG A 94 13.38 22.21 -3.47
N ARG A 95 14.58 22.07 -2.93
CA ARG A 95 14.84 22.19 -1.48
C ARG A 95 14.30 23.51 -0.93
N GLY A 96 13.52 23.42 0.14
CA GLY A 96 12.86 24.57 0.75
C GLY A 96 11.56 25.02 0.07
N TYR A 97 11.09 24.31 -0.95
CA TYR A 97 9.82 24.59 -1.62
C TYR A 97 8.86 23.39 -1.52
N SER A 98 7.56 23.69 -1.39
CA SER A 98 6.52 22.64 -1.28
C SER A 98 6.05 22.12 -2.64
N ASN A 99 6.26 22.89 -3.73
CA ASN A 99 5.77 22.55 -5.06
C ASN A 99 6.57 21.39 -5.66
N GLU A 100 5.86 20.40 -6.20
CA GLU A 100 6.45 19.32 -6.98
C GLU A 100 6.86 19.86 -8.36
N ILE A 101 8.10 19.57 -8.77
CA ILE A 101 8.67 19.98 -10.06
C ILE A 101 8.94 18.81 -11.00
N GLY A 102 8.77 17.58 -10.52
CA GLY A 102 8.89 16.34 -11.28
C GLY A 102 8.41 15.15 -10.50
N ARG A 103 7.99 14.09 -11.19
CA ARG A 103 7.51 12.84 -10.56
C ARG A 103 7.93 11.63 -11.37
N LEU A 104 8.31 10.58 -10.67
CA LEU A 104 8.40 9.22 -11.19
C LEU A 104 7.26 8.43 -10.55
N SER A 105 6.37 7.87 -11.37
CA SER A 105 5.20 7.16 -10.89
C SER A 105 5.24 5.69 -11.22
N ARG A 106 4.59 4.87 -10.39
CA ARG A 106 4.45 3.43 -10.60
C ARG A 106 5.79 2.69 -10.70
N LEU A 107 6.78 3.12 -9.94
CA LEU A 107 8.04 2.40 -9.82
C LEU A 107 7.78 1.07 -9.11
N LEU A 108 8.46 0.03 -9.53
CA LEU A 108 8.37 -1.31 -8.97
C LEU A 108 9.76 -1.78 -8.56
N ASP A 109 9.89 -2.16 -7.30
CA ASP A 109 10.98 -2.98 -6.78
C ASP A 109 10.41 -4.39 -6.57
N ASP A 110 10.83 -5.36 -7.38
CA ASP A 110 10.41 -6.76 -7.34
C ASP A 110 11.45 -7.68 -6.67
N GLN A 111 12.48 -7.10 -6.05
CA GLN A 111 13.41 -7.87 -5.23
C GLN A 111 12.76 -8.33 -3.94
N GLN A 112 12.78 -9.64 -3.73
CA GLN A 112 12.33 -10.20 -2.47
C GLN A 112 13.30 -9.79 -1.34
N MET A 113 12.74 -9.13 -0.31
CA MET A 113 13.50 -8.69 0.86
C MET A 113 13.07 -9.44 2.10
N ALA A 114 13.97 -10.21 2.70
CA ALA A 114 13.78 -10.76 4.04
C ALA A 114 13.73 -9.64 5.09
N PRO A 115 13.19 -9.88 6.31
CA PRO A 115 13.26 -8.93 7.40
C PRO A 115 14.68 -8.41 7.64
N GLY A 116 14.85 -7.09 7.71
CA GLY A 116 16.14 -6.41 7.85
C GLY A 116 16.95 -6.26 6.55
N ALA A 117 16.54 -6.87 5.44
CA ALA A 117 17.23 -6.75 4.17
C ALA A 117 17.02 -5.38 3.51
N ARG A 118 17.93 -5.06 2.60
CA ARG A 118 17.88 -3.83 1.78
C ARG A 118 17.94 -4.19 0.30
N SER A 119 17.25 -3.41 -0.51
CA SER A 119 17.38 -3.38 -1.96
C SER A 119 17.70 -1.97 -2.43
N HIS A 120 18.24 -1.85 -3.63
CA HIS A 120 18.48 -0.55 -4.25
C HIS A 120 18.27 -0.63 -5.76
N TYR A 121 17.68 0.43 -6.30
CA TYR A 121 17.46 0.62 -7.73
C TYR A 121 17.86 2.01 -8.17
N CYS A 122 18.29 2.13 -9.40
CA CYS A 122 18.65 3.39 -10.03
C CYS A 122 17.61 3.77 -11.10
N TYR A 123 17.10 4.99 -11.00
CA TYR A 123 16.08 5.52 -11.91
C TYR A 123 16.58 6.76 -12.64
N SER A 124 16.05 7.01 -13.82
CA SER A 124 16.31 8.24 -14.57
C SER A 124 15.67 9.43 -13.85
N LEU A 125 16.34 10.58 -13.90
CA LEU A 125 15.74 11.81 -13.38
C LEU A 125 14.55 12.19 -14.27
N PRO A 126 13.38 12.53 -13.69
CA PRO A 126 12.25 13.00 -14.48
C PRO A 126 12.55 14.37 -15.13
N VAL A 127 11.77 14.74 -16.12
CA VAL A 127 11.81 16.09 -16.66
C VAL A 127 11.37 17.05 -15.56
N LEU A 128 12.26 17.99 -15.18
CA LEU A 128 12.01 18.98 -14.14
C LEU A 128 11.47 20.27 -14.75
N ILE A 129 10.37 20.80 -14.19
CA ILE A 129 9.76 22.06 -14.63
C ILE A 129 9.49 22.92 -13.39
N PRO A 130 10.24 24.03 -13.19
CA PRO A 130 11.39 24.51 -13.96
C PRO A 130 12.65 23.63 -13.76
N PRO A 131 13.65 23.69 -14.65
CA PRO A 131 14.90 22.97 -14.46
C PRO A 131 15.64 23.52 -13.24
N VAL A 132 16.18 22.60 -12.41
CA VAL A 132 16.85 22.89 -11.14
C VAL A 132 18.15 22.09 -11.07
N ALA A 133 19.18 22.65 -10.46
CA ALA A 133 20.45 21.96 -10.27
C ALA A 133 20.28 20.73 -9.34
N PRO A 134 20.96 19.61 -9.62
CA PRO A 134 20.81 18.37 -8.83
C PRO A 134 21.03 18.53 -7.32
N GLY A 135 21.93 19.41 -6.90
CA GLY A 135 22.20 19.69 -5.47
C GLY A 135 21.07 20.40 -4.73
N GLU A 136 20.11 21.00 -5.46
CA GLU A 136 18.94 21.66 -4.88
C GLU A 136 17.69 20.75 -4.87
N LEU A 137 17.81 19.51 -5.32
CA LEU A 137 16.69 18.57 -5.36
C LEU A 137 16.43 17.96 -4.00
N GLU A 138 15.17 17.78 -3.70
CA GLU A 138 14.65 17.04 -2.55
C GLU A 138 13.67 15.98 -3.06
N PHE A 139 13.88 14.75 -2.61
CA PHE A 139 13.09 13.60 -3.02
C PHE A 139 12.18 13.17 -1.88
N SER A 140 10.95 12.84 -2.18
CA SER A 140 10.00 12.30 -1.21
C SER A 140 9.19 11.17 -1.84
N ILE A 141 8.72 10.24 -1.00
CA ILE A 141 7.90 9.09 -1.41
C ILE A 141 6.47 9.35 -0.94
N PRO A 142 5.62 9.97 -1.78
CA PRO A 142 4.25 10.33 -1.39
C PRO A 142 3.32 9.12 -1.32
N LEU A 143 3.63 8.05 -2.04
CA LEU A 143 2.82 6.86 -2.15
C LEU A 143 3.71 5.62 -2.14
N LYS A 144 3.31 4.64 -1.36
CA LYS A 144 4.00 3.35 -1.22
C LYS A 144 2.97 2.26 -0.99
N PHE A 145 3.13 1.12 -1.68
CA PHE A 145 2.36 -0.11 -1.49
C PHE A 145 3.32 -1.28 -1.39
N VAL A 146 3.20 -2.05 -0.34
CA VAL A 146 4.06 -3.20 -0.06
C VAL A 146 3.26 -4.49 -0.18
N THR A 147 3.79 -5.46 -0.91
CA THR A 147 3.24 -6.82 -0.97
C THR A 147 4.10 -7.73 -0.12
N PHE A 148 3.51 -8.36 0.88
CA PHE A 148 4.17 -9.33 1.76
C PHE A 148 3.89 -10.77 1.33
N GLN A 149 4.81 -11.65 1.73
CA GLN A 149 4.63 -13.11 1.61
C GLN A 149 3.69 -13.60 2.72
#